data_3c9278b0bbc5f55e196e9b2b252a706e
#
_entry.id   3c9278b0bbc5f55e196e9b2b252a706e
#
_cell.length_a   1.000
_cell.length_b   1.000
_cell.length_c   1.000
_cell.angle_alpha   90.00
_cell.angle_beta   90.00
_cell.angle_gamma   90.00
#
_symmetry.space_group_name_H-M   'P 1'
#
loop_
_entity.id
_entity.type
_entity.pdbx_description
1 polymer ?
#
loop_
_entity_poly.entity_id
_entity_poly.type
_entity_poly.pdbx_seq_one_letter_code
_entity_poly.pdbx_strand_id
1 'polypeptide(L)'
;LTKKKIQKSDTGNGRVLSLFKADLSAIQNLRGKENYTDATRELIRFIKSSRRSIVEEDLGGISELFSGHTASWEDGEIQLIHNPRRRDVGKIYTPFDVTKHICSQVSRHLISKAKSSEDLFQYRVLDPAVGSGAFCSQFVRVLWKSAKRKWKLTNESEFRIRVCEEIIHACDIDEQALDLSKVVLWISAACPERQISLNLSLVDSLAAGPCHDISLWNDHTGLHCDSGYDAVFGNPPYVRVKPDFINKFETKNARNIFSSFSELSINLLNDSGLFCFIVPQSIVGGKETSVLREFLFKQDSQLRFQNFDSVPDFLFDQGKIESNTNTNINQRTTIVSLDKTRPKSIYTSPLLRWRRTEERDVLFRSINQIRIRQSDVIGGMVPMLENKEDLNAFRAFSKVKKKLSDALDSDGRLLFLPKAIRYFITAIPIDLGRPNTIELKVNRNLYHTVHIILNSNVFYWWWRVCGNGFQVEKKDIMKFPLLPVNMKIAERYSQKLDAAIDECRVFKHNAGKQIPNINYNYRQDILKEIDALLLESIGLTPHARIFNCKSNSL
;
A
#
# COMPACT_ATOMS: atom_id res chain seq x y z
N LEU A 1 2.14 -8.52 -31.80
CA LEU A 1 1.11 -9.57 -31.60
C LEU A 1 1.80 -10.92 -31.34
N THR A 2 2.14 -11.20 -30.12
CA THR A 2 2.78 -12.48 -29.74
C THR A 2 1.74 -13.35 -29.07
N LYS A 3 1.32 -14.42 -29.75
CA LYS A 3 0.57 -15.55 -29.17
C LYS A 3 1.40 -16.15 -28.04
N LYS A 4 1.11 -15.85 -26.77
CA LYS A 4 1.70 -16.58 -25.64
C LYS A 4 0.87 -17.81 -25.35
N LYS A 5 1.46 -19.00 -25.55
CA LYS A 5 0.99 -20.23 -24.93
C LYS A 5 1.17 -20.10 -23.42
N ILE A 6 0.08 -20.11 -22.68
CA ILE A 6 0.10 -20.15 -21.22
C ILE A 6 0.57 -21.55 -20.80
N GLN A 7 1.74 -21.62 -20.17
CA GLN A 7 2.26 -22.88 -19.63
C GLN A 7 1.50 -23.27 -18.34
N LYS A 8 1.39 -24.58 -18.13
CA LYS A 8 0.57 -25.29 -17.13
C LYS A 8 0.94 -25.08 -15.65
N SER A 9 1.76 -24.10 -15.28
CA SER A 9 2.27 -23.94 -13.90
C SER A 9 1.52 -22.93 -13.03
N ASP A 10 0.53 -22.21 -13.57
CA ASP A 10 -0.30 -21.28 -12.78
C ASP A 10 -1.59 -21.97 -12.34
N THR A 11 -1.59 -22.51 -11.13
CA THR A 11 -2.65 -23.37 -10.60
C THR A 11 -4.02 -22.67 -10.41
N GLY A 12 -4.07 -21.34 -10.25
CA GLY A 12 -5.33 -20.59 -10.15
C GLY A 12 -5.85 -20.10 -11.50
N ASN A 13 -5.04 -19.34 -12.24
CA ASN A 13 -5.43 -18.73 -13.53
C ASN A 13 -5.63 -19.76 -14.65
N GLY A 14 -4.86 -20.86 -14.62
CA GLY A 14 -5.01 -21.95 -15.57
C GLY A 14 -6.35 -22.70 -15.43
N ARG A 15 -6.87 -22.81 -14.21
CA ARG A 15 -8.16 -23.45 -13.93
C ARG A 15 -9.34 -22.58 -14.36
N VAL A 16 -9.29 -21.28 -14.11
CA VAL A 16 -10.30 -20.32 -14.58
C VAL A 16 -10.35 -20.27 -16.10
N LEU A 17 -9.19 -20.20 -16.79
CA LEU A 17 -9.11 -20.28 -18.25
C LEU A 17 -9.60 -21.62 -18.80
N SER A 18 -9.38 -22.75 -18.10
CA SER A 18 -9.91 -24.05 -18.50
C SER A 18 -11.42 -24.16 -18.30
N LEU A 19 -11.97 -23.51 -17.27
CA LEU A 19 -13.42 -23.38 -17.05
C LEU A 19 -14.08 -22.57 -18.17
N PHE A 20 -13.45 -21.47 -18.61
CA PHE A 20 -13.93 -20.68 -19.75
C PHE A 20 -13.73 -21.36 -21.11
N LYS A 21 -12.66 -22.15 -21.29
CA LYS A 21 -12.40 -22.86 -22.55
C LYS A 21 -13.24 -24.12 -22.75
N ALA A 22 -13.73 -24.73 -21.66
CA ALA A 22 -14.41 -26.03 -21.75
C ALA A 22 -15.85 -25.97 -22.29
N ASP A 23 -16.45 -24.74 -22.38
CA ASP A 23 -17.84 -24.58 -22.85
C ASP A 23 -18.06 -23.24 -23.58
N LEU A 24 -17.22 -22.98 -24.58
CA LEU A 24 -17.31 -21.85 -25.49
C LEU A 24 -18.67 -21.73 -26.21
N SER A 25 -19.42 -22.82 -26.32
CA SER A 25 -20.77 -22.83 -26.93
C SER A 25 -21.79 -22.01 -26.14
N ALA A 26 -21.67 -21.98 -24.78
CA ALA A 26 -22.54 -21.16 -23.94
C ALA A 26 -22.22 -19.66 -24.06
N ILE A 27 -20.94 -19.33 -24.29
CA ILE A 27 -20.45 -17.96 -24.48
C ILE A 27 -20.73 -17.46 -25.91
N GLN A 28 -20.89 -18.36 -26.88
CA GLN A 28 -21.33 -18.00 -28.25
C GLN A 28 -22.70 -17.31 -28.27
N ASN A 29 -23.56 -17.59 -27.28
CA ASN A 29 -24.84 -16.90 -27.12
C ASN A 29 -24.72 -15.45 -26.63
N LEU A 30 -23.52 -15.00 -26.24
CA LEU A 30 -23.22 -13.59 -25.92
C LEU A 30 -22.98 -12.73 -27.17
N ARG A 31 -22.86 -13.36 -28.36
CA ARG A 31 -22.75 -12.65 -29.64
C ARG A 31 -23.95 -11.76 -29.89
N GLY A 32 -23.70 -10.47 -30.16
CA GLY A 32 -24.74 -9.53 -30.56
C GLY A 32 -25.54 -8.91 -29.41
N LYS A 33 -25.17 -9.11 -28.15
CA LYS A 33 -25.79 -8.40 -27.02
C LYS A 33 -25.01 -7.12 -26.76
N GLU A 34 -25.62 -6.00 -27.14
CA GLU A 34 -25.03 -4.65 -26.94
C GLU A 34 -25.00 -4.21 -25.47
N ASN A 35 -25.68 -4.95 -24.57
CA ASN A 35 -25.82 -4.58 -23.17
C ASN A 35 -25.03 -5.53 -22.27
N TYR A 36 -24.06 -4.98 -21.52
CA TYR A 36 -23.20 -5.70 -20.59
C TYR A 36 -23.97 -6.40 -19.47
N THR A 37 -25.09 -5.85 -19.05
CA THR A 37 -26.01 -6.48 -18.06
C THR A 37 -26.54 -7.83 -18.55
N ASP A 38 -26.80 -7.96 -19.85
CA ASP A 38 -27.23 -9.24 -20.44
C ASP A 38 -26.08 -10.26 -20.52
N ALA A 39 -24.86 -9.81 -20.80
CA ALA A 39 -23.67 -10.64 -20.73
C ALA A 39 -23.44 -11.18 -19.30
N THR A 40 -23.64 -10.35 -18.29
CA THR A 40 -23.55 -10.76 -16.88
C THR A 40 -24.60 -11.80 -16.51
N ARG A 41 -25.86 -11.62 -16.96
CA ARG A 41 -26.93 -12.59 -16.73
C ARG A 41 -26.64 -13.94 -17.40
N GLU A 42 -26.12 -13.94 -18.61
CA GLU A 42 -25.72 -15.16 -19.31
C GLU A 42 -24.54 -15.86 -18.63
N LEU A 43 -23.55 -15.11 -18.15
CA LEU A 43 -22.45 -15.66 -17.38
C LEU A 43 -22.94 -16.32 -16.08
N ILE A 44 -23.89 -15.70 -15.37
CA ILE A 44 -24.55 -16.29 -14.21
C ILE A 44 -25.31 -17.56 -14.58
N ARG A 45 -26.07 -17.56 -15.70
CA ARG A 45 -26.77 -18.75 -16.19
C ARG A 45 -25.81 -19.89 -16.52
N PHE A 46 -24.69 -19.57 -17.19
CA PHE A 46 -23.63 -20.53 -17.50
C PHE A 46 -23.03 -21.14 -16.24
N ILE A 47 -22.67 -20.31 -15.24
CA ILE A 47 -22.13 -20.78 -13.96
C ILE A 47 -23.14 -21.71 -13.26
N LYS A 48 -24.45 -21.37 -13.29
CA LYS A 48 -25.51 -22.20 -12.72
C LYS A 48 -25.70 -23.53 -13.44
N SER A 49 -25.57 -23.53 -14.76
CA SER A 49 -25.72 -24.74 -15.59
C SER A 49 -24.50 -25.65 -15.56
N SER A 50 -23.30 -25.07 -15.37
CA SER A 50 -22.10 -25.86 -15.20
C SER A 50 -22.11 -26.47 -13.80
N ARG A 51 -22.36 -27.77 -13.67
CA ARG A 51 -22.28 -28.52 -12.40
C ARG A 51 -20.90 -28.51 -11.74
N ARG A 52 -20.02 -27.62 -12.13
CA ARG A 52 -18.66 -27.44 -11.60
C ARG A 52 -18.68 -26.47 -10.44
N SER A 53 -18.18 -26.90 -9.29
CA SER A 53 -17.98 -26.01 -8.15
C SER A 53 -16.87 -24.99 -8.47
N ILE A 54 -17.24 -23.71 -8.54
CA ILE A 54 -16.26 -22.62 -8.48
C ILE A 54 -15.78 -22.58 -7.03
N VAL A 55 -14.50 -22.86 -6.81
CA VAL A 55 -13.91 -22.77 -5.47
C VAL A 55 -13.56 -21.31 -5.19
N GLU A 56 -13.60 -20.96 -3.91
CA GLU A 56 -13.32 -19.59 -3.43
C GLU A 56 -11.96 -19.03 -3.92
N GLU A 57 -10.98 -19.90 -4.19
CA GLU A 57 -9.66 -19.55 -4.74
C GLU A 57 -9.77 -19.03 -6.20
N ASP A 58 -10.78 -19.47 -6.93
CA ASP A 58 -11.02 -19.05 -8.31
C ASP A 58 -11.52 -17.60 -8.40
N LEU A 59 -12.16 -17.06 -7.34
CA LEU A 59 -12.67 -15.67 -7.32
C LEU A 59 -11.57 -14.62 -7.43
N GLY A 60 -10.43 -14.88 -6.79
CA GLY A 60 -9.25 -14.03 -6.93
C GLY A 60 -8.74 -13.99 -8.37
N GLY A 61 -8.65 -15.17 -9.00
CA GLY A 61 -8.24 -15.30 -10.40
C GLY A 61 -9.21 -14.68 -11.39
N ILE A 62 -10.53 -14.82 -11.16
CA ILE A 62 -11.57 -14.17 -11.97
C ILE A 62 -11.43 -12.66 -11.89
N SER A 63 -11.33 -12.12 -10.68
CA SER A 63 -11.17 -10.68 -10.44
C SER A 63 -9.91 -10.12 -11.10
N GLU A 64 -8.77 -10.83 -10.99
CA GLU A 64 -7.51 -10.44 -11.60
C GLU A 64 -7.58 -10.48 -13.14
N LEU A 65 -8.18 -11.54 -13.70
CA LEU A 65 -8.31 -11.72 -15.13
C LEU A 65 -9.10 -10.57 -15.76
N PHE A 66 -10.26 -10.25 -15.22
CA PHE A 66 -11.15 -9.21 -15.76
C PHE A 66 -10.66 -7.79 -15.45
N SER A 67 -9.95 -7.58 -14.36
CA SER A 67 -9.37 -6.26 -14.07
C SER A 67 -8.17 -5.93 -14.98
N GLY A 68 -7.47 -6.95 -15.51
CA GLY A 68 -6.27 -6.81 -16.34
C GLY A 68 -6.50 -6.89 -17.84
N HIS A 69 -7.63 -7.42 -18.26
CA HIS A 69 -7.90 -7.71 -19.66
C HIS A 69 -9.32 -7.28 -20.04
N THR A 70 -9.47 -6.87 -21.29
CA THR A 70 -10.78 -6.71 -21.93
C THR A 70 -11.03 -7.98 -22.77
N ALA A 71 -12.17 -8.59 -22.60
CA ALA A 71 -12.56 -9.69 -23.46
C ALA A 71 -12.92 -9.14 -24.85
N SER A 72 -12.24 -9.60 -25.87
CA SER A 72 -12.55 -9.34 -27.27
C SER A 72 -12.87 -10.67 -27.96
N TRP A 73 -13.78 -10.60 -28.91
CA TRP A 73 -14.16 -11.75 -29.71
C TRP A 73 -13.49 -11.63 -31.07
N GLU A 74 -12.52 -12.50 -31.37
CA GLU A 74 -11.80 -12.55 -32.65
C GLU A 74 -11.77 -14.00 -33.15
N ASP A 75 -12.09 -14.21 -34.45
CA ASP A 75 -12.02 -15.50 -35.15
C ASP A 75 -12.78 -16.65 -34.46
N GLY A 76 -13.88 -16.38 -33.80
CA GLY A 76 -14.68 -17.40 -33.13
C GLY A 76 -14.16 -17.83 -31.75
N GLU A 77 -13.14 -17.15 -31.21
CA GLU A 77 -12.57 -17.39 -29.89
C GLU A 77 -12.59 -16.12 -29.03
N ILE A 78 -12.77 -16.28 -27.72
CA ILE A 78 -12.57 -15.18 -26.77
C ILE A 78 -11.07 -14.94 -26.61
N GLN A 79 -10.61 -13.78 -27.00
CA GLN A 79 -9.26 -13.29 -26.73
C GLN A 79 -9.28 -12.30 -25.58
N LEU A 80 -8.44 -12.55 -24.59
CA LEU A 80 -8.21 -11.60 -23.52
C LEU A 80 -7.13 -10.61 -23.95
N ILE A 81 -7.54 -9.41 -24.31
CA ILE A 81 -6.64 -8.33 -24.73
C ILE A 81 -6.23 -7.56 -23.49
N HIS A 82 -4.92 -7.47 -23.28
CA HIS A 82 -4.38 -6.63 -22.20
C HIS A 82 -4.84 -5.18 -22.38
N ASN A 83 -5.49 -4.61 -21.37
CA ASN A 83 -5.96 -3.22 -21.38
C ASN A 83 -4.80 -2.28 -21.04
N PRO A 84 -4.18 -1.58 -22.03
CA PRO A 84 -3.05 -0.67 -21.79
C PRO A 84 -3.46 0.59 -21.01
N ARG A 85 -4.75 0.99 -21.04
CA ARG A 85 -5.27 2.17 -20.35
C ARG A 85 -5.58 1.91 -18.86
N ARG A 86 -5.39 0.69 -18.37
CA ARG A 86 -5.63 0.32 -16.98
C ARG A 86 -4.94 1.26 -15.96
N ARG A 87 -3.73 1.72 -16.30
CA ARG A 87 -2.97 2.65 -15.45
C ARG A 87 -3.54 4.05 -15.41
N ASP A 88 -4.08 4.50 -16.53
CA ASP A 88 -4.60 5.88 -16.67
C ASP A 88 -5.88 6.08 -15.86
N VAL A 89 -6.63 5.02 -15.63
CA VAL A 89 -7.87 5.01 -14.82
C VAL A 89 -7.66 4.47 -13.40
N GLY A 90 -6.41 4.15 -12.99
CA GLY A 90 -6.11 3.73 -11.62
C GLY A 90 -6.66 2.35 -11.21
N LYS A 91 -7.03 1.50 -12.18
CA LYS A 91 -7.52 0.13 -11.91
C LYS A 91 -6.38 -0.78 -11.48
N ILE A 92 -6.28 -1.02 -10.18
CA ILE A 92 -5.22 -1.82 -9.55
C ILE A 92 -5.87 -2.98 -8.80
N TYR A 93 -5.55 -4.22 -9.20
CA TYR A 93 -5.96 -5.39 -8.44
C TYR A 93 -5.24 -5.46 -7.09
N THR A 94 -5.97 -5.67 -6.01
CA THR A 94 -5.40 -5.83 -4.67
C THR A 94 -5.20 -7.30 -4.35
N PRO A 95 -3.98 -7.75 -4.00
CA PRO A 95 -3.71 -9.15 -3.68
C PRO A 95 -4.60 -9.70 -2.57
N PHE A 96 -4.90 -10.99 -2.66
CA PHE A 96 -5.82 -11.69 -1.76
C PHE A 96 -5.45 -11.59 -0.27
N ASP A 97 -4.17 -11.71 0.05
CA ASP A 97 -3.68 -11.60 1.43
C ASP A 97 -3.84 -10.18 2.00
N VAL A 98 -3.70 -9.15 1.16
CA VAL A 98 -3.93 -7.75 1.53
C VAL A 98 -5.42 -7.49 1.78
N THR A 99 -6.29 -7.92 0.86
CA THR A 99 -7.75 -7.79 1.04
C THR A 99 -8.21 -8.54 2.29
N LYS A 100 -7.70 -9.77 2.52
CA LYS A 100 -7.97 -10.57 3.72
C LYS A 100 -7.55 -9.84 5.00
N HIS A 101 -6.38 -9.19 4.99
CA HIS A 101 -5.90 -8.45 6.16
C HIS A 101 -6.80 -7.27 6.51
N ILE A 102 -7.17 -6.44 5.52
CA ILE A 102 -8.09 -5.30 5.70
C ILE A 102 -9.46 -5.78 6.14
N CYS A 103 -10.07 -6.74 5.43
CA CYS A 103 -11.38 -7.30 5.78
C CYS A 103 -11.39 -7.94 7.17
N SER A 104 -10.24 -8.49 7.63
CA SER A 104 -10.12 -9.03 8.99
C SER A 104 -10.12 -7.92 10.06
N GLN A 105 -9.62 -6.72 9.75
CA GLN A 105 -9.72 -5.57 10.66
C GLN A 105 -11.17 -5.10 10.74
N VAL A 106 -11.85 -4.94 9.61
CA VAL A 106 -13.27 -4.55 9.55
C VAL A 106 -14.15 -5.58 10.25
N SER A 107 -13.98 -6.87 9.94
CA SER A 107 -14.74 -7.94 10.59
C SER A 107 -14.57 -7.96 12.11
N ARG A 108 -13.33 -7.79 12.61
CA ARG A 108 -13.07 -7.71 14.06
C ARG A 108 -13.76 -6.52 14.71
N HIS A 109 -13.77 -5.37 14.04
CA HIS A 109 -14.43 -4.17 14.51
C HIS A 109 -15.93 -4.41 14.69
N LEU A 110 -16.64 -4.90 13.66
CA LEU A 110 -18.07 -5.19 13.72
C LEU A 110 -18.39 -6.29 14.75
N ILE A 111 -17.65 -7.40 14.73
CA ILE A 111 -17.84 -8.51 15.67
C ILE A 111 -17.63 -8.07 17.13
N SER A 112 -16.72 -7.12 17.40
CA SER A 112 -16.49 -6.61 18.75
C SER A 112 -17.62 -5.74 19.27
N LYS A 113 -18.35 -5.06 18.38
CA LYS A 113 -19.51 -4.21 18.68
C LYS A 113 -20.80 -5.03 18.84
N ALA A 114 -20.98 -6.06 18.03
CA ALA A 114 -22.19 -6.86 17.99
C ALA A 114 -22.38 -7.70 19.25
N LYS A 115 -23.57 -7.63 19.86
CA LYS A 115 -23.98 -8.43 21.00
C LYS A 115 -24.45 -9.84 20.58
N SER A 116 -25.09 -9.93 19.42
CA SER A 116 -25.58 -11.17 18.81
C SER A 116 -25.22 -11.27 17.34
N SER A 117 -25.45 -12.42 16.70
CA SER A 117 -25.31 -12.57 15.25
C SER A 117 -26.31 -11.71 14.48
N GLU A 118 -27.50 -11.47 15.02
CA GLU A 118 -28.52 -10.64 14.40
C GLU A 118 -28.13 -9.16 14.41
N ASP A 119 -27.43 -8.68 15.44
CA ASP A 119 -26.96 -7.30 15.49
C ASP A 119 -26.03 -6.96 14.31
N LEU A 120 -25.33 -7.96 13.76
CA LEU A 120 -24.46 -7.75 12.60
C LEU A 120 -25.21 -7.21 11.39
N PHE A 121 -26.45 -7.64 11.19
CA PHE A 121 -27.24 -7.26 10.03
C PHE A 121 -27.84 -5.84 10.14
N GLN A 122 -27.66 -5.19 11.30
CA GLN A 122 -27.95 -3.76 11.45
C GLN A 122 -26.81 -2.85 10.97
N TYR A 123 -25.59 -3.39 10.85
CA TYR A 123 -24.44 -2.61 10.40
C TYR A 123 -24.41 -2.45 8.89
N ARG A 124 -23.82 -1.34 8.45
CA ARG A 124 -23.61 -1.04 7.02
C ARG A 124 -22.13 -0.79 6.77
N VAL A 125 -21.60 -1.43 5.74
CA VAL A 125 -20.21 -1.21 5.29
C VAL A 125 -20.21 -0.71 3.85
N LEU A 126 -19.24 0.14 3.51
CA LEU A 126 -19.12 0.74 2.18
C LEU A 126 -17.73 0.45 1.57
N ASP A 127 -17.76 0.05 0.29
CA ASP A 127 -16.61 0.19 -0.61
C ASP A 127 -16.96 1.24 -1.68
N PRO A 128 -16.39 2.46 -1.61
CA PRO A 128 -16.78 3.57 -2.50
C PRO A 128 -16.15 3.50 -3.90
N ALA A 129 -15.30 2.49 -4.17
CA ALA A 129 -14.66 2.23 -5.46
C ALA A 129 -14.41 0.72 -5.62
N VAL A 130 -15.51 -0.03 -5.70
CA VAL A 130 -15.54 -1.49 -5.50
C VAL A 130 -14.74 -2.27 -6.55
N GLY A 131 -14.53 -1.71 -7.72
CA GLY A 131 -13.85 -2.40 -8.82
C GLY A 131 -14.54 -3.73 -9.15
N SER A 132 -13.77 -4.81 -9.11
CA SER A 132 -14.27 -6.17 -9.37
C SER A 132 -14.93 -6.86 -8.16
N GLY A 133 -15.15 -6.16 -7.05
CA GLY A 133 -15.76 -6.74 -5.85
C GLY A 133 -14.84 -7.55 -4.94
N ALA A 134 -13.53 -7.48 -5.14
CA ALA A 134 -12.55 -8.29 -4.41
C ALA A 134 -12.60 -8.08 -2.88
N PHE A 135 -12.74 -6.83 -2.41
CA PHE A 135 -12.88 -6.52 -1.00
C PHE A 135 -14.20 -7.02 -0.43
N CYS A 136 -15.31 -6.74 -1.10
CA CYS A 136 -16.64 -7.16 -0.66
C CYS A 136 -16.75 -8.69 -0.56
N SER A 137 -16.26 -9.41 -1.57
CA SER A 137 -16.20 -10.87 -1.59
C SER A 137 -15.38 -11.42 -0.41
N GLN A 138 -14.20 -10.87 -0.20
CA GLN A 138 -13.33 -11.30 0.89
C GLN A 138 -13.93 -10.96 2.26
N PHE A 139 -14.66 -9.85 2.37
CA PHE A 139 -15.36 -9.45 3.59
C PHE A 139 -16.44 -10.46 3.98
N VAL A 140 -17.30 -10.88 3.05
CA VAL A 140 -18.33 -11.94 3.27
C VAL A 140 -17.68 -13.16 3.91
N ARG A 141 -16.57 -13.62 3.34
CA ARG A 141 -15.84 -14.81 3.75
C ARG A 141 -15.22 -14.68 5.15
N VAL A 142 -14.58 -13.55 5.41
CA VAL A 142 -13.90 -13.29 6.68
C VAL A 142 -14.91 -13.07 7.80
N LEU A 143 -16.01 -12.36 7.50
CA LEU A 143 -17.08 -12.12 8.46
C LEU A 143 -17.75 -13.44 8.87
N TRP A 144 -18.08 -14.30 7.88
CA TRP A 144 -18.60 -15.64 8.18
C TRP A 144 -17.70 -16.44 9.13
N LYS A 145 -16.39 -16.53 8.81
CA LYS A 145 -15.44 -17.26 9.64
C LYS A 145 -15.37 -16.73 11.07
N SER A 146 -15.47 -15.41 11.22
CA SER A 146 -15.43 -14.75 12.53
C SER A 146 -16.73 -14.93 13.30
N ALA A 147 -17.89 -14.77 12.65
CA ALA A 147 -19.22 -14.94 13.22
C ALA A 147 -19.46 -16.41 13.63
N LYS A 148 -19.16 -17.36 12.73
CA LYS A 148 -19.25 -18.80 13.01
C LYS A 148 -18.46 -19.16 14.26
N ARG A 149 -17.25 -18.65 14.42
CA ARG A 149 -16.41 -18.92 15.60
C ARG A 149 -16.99 -18.34 16.89
N LYS A 150 -17.54 -17.11 16.83
CA LYS A 150 -18.07 -16.40 18.01
C LYS A 150 -19.42 -16.98 18.45
N TRP A 151 -20.34 -17.21 17.53
CA TRP A 151 -21.74 -17.58 17.83
C TRP A 151 -22.11 -19.01 17.44
N LYS A 152 -21.14 -19.84 16.99
CA LYS A 152 -21.36 -21.25 16.62
C LYS A 152 -22.40 -21.46 15.51
N LEU A 153 -22.45 -20.54 14.55
CA LEU A 153 -23.39 -20.57 13.45
C LEU A 153 -23.19 -21.79 12.55
N THR A 154 -24.30 -22.33 12.02
CA THR A 154 -24.29 -23.54 11.16
C THR A 154 -24.77 -23.25 9.73
N ASN A 155 -25.67 -22.28 9.52
CA ASN A 155 -26.22 -21.96 8.22
C ASN A 155 -25.34 -20.91 7.50
N GLU A 156 -24.33 -21.40 6.76
CA GLU A 156 -23.38 -20.54 6.03
C GLU A 156 -24.03 -19.83 4.86
N SER A 157 -24.87 -20.53 4.09
CA SER A 157 -25.47 -19.98 2.87
C SER A 157 -26.38 -18.78 3.19
N GLU A 158 -27.27 -18.94 4.13
CA GLU A 158 -28.19 -17.86 4.55
C GLU A 158 -27.44 -16.67 5.14
N PHE A 159 -26.44 -16.93 5.98
CA PHE A 159 -25.61 -15.86 6.52
C PHE A 159 -24.92 -15.05 5.44
N ARG A 160 -24.31 -15.72 4.45
CA ARG A 160 -23.60 -15.05 3.34
C ARG A 160 -24.55 -14.25 2.45
N ILE A 161 -25.74 -14.77 2.18
CA ILE A 161 -26.79 -14.08 1.43
C ILE A 161 -27.14 -12.77 2.15
N ARG A 162 -27.48 -12.86 3.44
CA ARG A 162 -27.84 -11.69 4.23
C ARG A 162 -26.70 -10.66 4.32
N VAL A 163 -25.45 -11.09 4.44
CA VAL A 163 -24.30 -10.17 4.39
C VAL A 163 -24.26 -9.39 3.09
N CYS A 164 -24.52 -10.05 1.96
CA CYS A 164 -24.54 -9.40 0.64
C CYS A 164 -25.73 -8.45 0.47
N GLU A 165 -26.91 -8.80 1.00
CA GLU A 165 -28.15 -8.03 0.84
C GLU A 165 -28.30 -6.90 1.86
N GLU A 166 -27.87 -7.13 3.12
CA GLU A 166 -28.19 -6.21 4.22
C GLU A 166 -26.98 -5.37 4.65
N ILE A 167 -25.75 -5.91 4.58
CA ILE A 167 -24.57 -5.24 5.17
C ILE A 167 -23.76 -4.45 4.13
N ILE A 168 -23.52 -5.03 2.96
CA ILE A 168 -22.59 -4.49 1.96
C ILE A 168 -23.27 -3.45 1.09
N HIS A 169 -22.73 -2.23 1.07
CA HIS A 169 -22.96 -1.19 0.10
C HIS A 169 -21.69 -0.96 -0.73
N ALA A 170 -21.84 -0.71 -2.03
CA ALA A 170 -20.69 -0.42 -2.86
C ALA A 170 -21.01 0.45 -4.07
N CYS A 171 -20.05 1.23 -4.52
CA CYS A 171 -20.14 2.10 -5.68
C CYS A 171 -18.98 1.89 -6.63
N ASP A 172 -19.21 2.14 -7.90
CA ASP A 172 -18.16 2.34 -8.89
C ASP A 172 -18.66 3.24 -10.01
N ILE A 173 -17.75 3.95 -10.68
CA ILE A 173 -18.04 4.76 -11.87
C ILE A 173 -18.03 3.91 -13.15
N ASP A 174 -17.43 2.72 -13.07
CA ASP A 174 -17.27 1.79 -14.19
C ASP A 174 -18.35 0.72 -14.15
N GLU A 175 -19.27 0.77 -15.11
CA GLU A 175 -20.36 -0.20 -15.24
C GLU A 175 -19.85 -1.65 -15.37
N GLN A 176 -18.76 -1.86 -16.12
CA GLN A 176 -18.18 -3.20 -16.30
C GLN A 176 -17.63 -3.77 -14.99
N ALA A 177 -16.96 -2.93 -14.21
CA ALA A 177 -16.46 -3.30 -12.89
C ALA A 177 -17.63 -3.63 -11.95
N LEU A 178 -18.68 -2.83 -11.96
CA LEU A 178 -19.87 -3.03 -11.13
C LEU A 178 -20.61 -4.32 -11.49
N ASP A 179 -20.76 -4.62 -12.78
CA ASP A 179 -21.37 -5.86 -13.25
C ASP A 179 -20.55 -7.10 -12.85
N LEU A 180 -19.22 -7.00 -12.93
CA LEU A 180 -18.36 -8.06 -12.41
C LEU A 180 -18.53 -8.24 -10.88
N SER A 181 -18.66 -7.13 -10.14
CA SER A 181 -18.94 -7.17 -8.69
C SER A 181 -20.24 -7.89 -8.37
N LYS A 182 -21.29 -7.71 -9.17
CA LYS A 182 -22.56 -8.45 -9.01
C LYS A 182 -22.35 -9.96 -9.10
N VAL A 183 -21.56 -10.41 -10.09
CA VAL A 183 -21.23 -11.85 -10.26
C VAL A 183 -20.41 -12.36 -9.08
N VAL A 184 -19.37 -11.62 -8.69
CA VAL A 184 -18.48 -11.99 -7.60
C VAL A 184 -19.22 -12.08 -6.26
N LEU A 185 -20.14 -11.14 -5.99
CA LEU A 185 -20.96 -11.16 -4.78
C LEU A 185 -22.00 -12.29 -4.81
N TRP A 186 -22.61 -12.56 -5.97
CA TRP A 186 -23.52 -13.69 -6.12
C TRP A 186 -22.82 -15.02 -5.82
N ILE A 187 -21.58 -15.21 -6.29
CA ILE A 187 -20.77 -16.39 -5.96
C ILE A 187 -20.42 -16.41 -4.47
N SER A 188 -20.08 -15.25 -3.89
CA SER A 188 -19.75 -15.11 -2.46
C SER A 188 -20.94 -15.41 -1.54
N ALA A 189 -22.16 -15.18 -2.04
CA ALA A 189 -23.41 -15.58 -1.41
C ALA A 189 -23.76 -17.09 -1.59
N ALA A 190 -22.77 -17.91 -1.98
CA ALA A 190 -22.93 -19.34 -2.25
C ALA A 190 -23.88 -19.70 -3.39
N CYS A 191 -23.92 -18.90 -4.44
CA CYS A 191 -24.72 -19.10 -5.66
C CYS A 191 -26.20 -19.40 -5.37
N PRO A 192 -26.93 -18.52 -4.69
CA PRO A 192 -28.32 -18.78 -4.35
C PRO A 192 -29.19 -18.99 -5.59
N GLU A 193 -30.18 -19.90 -5.49
CA GLU A 193 -31.14 -20.13 -6.59
C GLU A 193 -32.08 -18.95 -6.77
N ARG A 194 -32.41 -18.25 -5.66
CA ARG A 194 -33.21 -17.03 -5.70
C ARG A 194 -32.42 -15.82 -6.19
N GLN A 195 -33.09 -14.86 -6.72
CA GLN A 195 -32.51 -13.54 -6.94
C GLN A 195 -32.13 -12.91 -5.61
N ILE A 196 -30.92 -12.30 -5.56
CA ILE A 196 -30.47 -11.51 -4.40
C ILE A 196 -30.49 -10.02 -4.76
N SER A 197 -30.80 -9.20 -3.78
CA SER A 197 -30.83 -7.75 -3.89
C SER A 197 -29.51 -7.17 -3.37
N LEU A 198 -28.67 -6.69 -4.27
CA LEU A 198 -27.35 -6.13 -3.94
C LEU A 198 -27.42 -4.60 -3.88
N ASN A 199 -26.86 -3.99 -2.84
CA ASN A 199 -26.79 -2.54 -2.70
C ASN A 199 -25.56 -1.99 -3.44
N LEU A 200 -25.62 -1.99 -4.76
CA LEU A 200 -24.58 -1.52 -5.67
C LEU A 200 -25.07 -0.34 -6.49
N SER A 201 -24.28 0.72 -6.59
CA SER A 201 -24.63 1.95 -7.30
C SER A 201 -23.57 2.32 -8.36
N LEU A 202 -24.05 2.62 -9.57
CA LEU A 202 -23.22 3.12 -10.68
C LEU A 202 -23.16 4.65 -10.60
N VAL A 203 -22.17 5.16 -9.87
CA VAL A 203 -22.02 6.61 -9.64
C VAL A 203 -20.56 7.00 -9.51
N ASP A 204 -20.26 8.26 -9.80
CA ASP A 204 -19.01 8.88 -9.36
C ASP A 204 -19.13 9.27 -7.89
N SER A 205 -18.51 8.50 -7.01
CA SER A 205 -18.55 8.72 -5.56
C SER A 205 -18.05 10.12 -5.16
N LEU A 206 -17.10 10.71 -5.90
CA LEU A 206 -16.57 12.03 -5.58
C LEU A 206 -17.48 13.18 -6.01
N ALA A 207 -18.42 12.95 -6.94
CA ALA A 207 -19.37 13.97 -7.39
C ALA A 207 -20.32 14.42 -6.26
N ALA A 208 -20.59 13.54 -5.29
CA ALA A 208 -21.33 13.89 -4.06
C ALA A 208 -20.63 14.97 -3.22
N GLY A 209 -19.32 15.15 -3.40
CA GLY A 209 -18.51 16.03 -2.56
C GLY A 209 -18.14 15.36 -1.23
N PRO A 210 -17.73 16.13 -0.20
CA PRO A 210 -17.25 15.57 1.06
C PRO A 210 -18.32 14.95 1.96
N CYS A 211 -19.62 15.13 1.65
CA CYS A 211 -20.78 14.52 2.31
C CYS A 211 -20.71 14.54 3.85
N HIS A 212 -20.79 15.72 4.44
CA HIS A 212 -20.92 15.85 5.91
C HIS A 212 -22.30 15.45 6.42
N ASP A 213 -23.28 15.35 5.53
CA ASP A 213 -24.64 14.85 5.79
C ASP A 213 -24.86 13.58 4.97
N ILE A 214 -25.22 12.49 5.64
CA ILE A 214 -25.45 11.18 5.02
C ILE A 214 -26.61 11.22 4.04
N SER A 215 -27.57 12.12 4.20
CA SER A 215 -28.71 12.27 3.28
C SER A 215 -28.25 12.64 1.86
N LEU A 216 -27.25 13.51 1.73
CA LEU A 216 -26.68 13.89 0.45
C LEU A 216 -26.02 12.70 -0.26
N TRP A 217 -25.42 11.82 0.51
CA TRP A 217 -24.86 10.57 -0.01
C TRP A 217 -25.94 9.60 -0.47
N ASN A 218 -26.99 9.43 0.35
CA ASN A 218 -28.12 8.56 0.03
C ASN A 218 -28.82 9.04 -1.25
N ASP A 219 -29.08 10.34 -1.37
CA ASP A 219 -29.73 10.94 -2.55
C ASP A 219 -28.85 10.75 -3.82
N HIS A 220 -27.52 10.92 -3.67
CA HIS A 220 -26.61 10.77 -4.80
C HIS A 220 -26.48 9.33 -5.27
N THR A 221 -26.42 8.37 -4.34
CA THR A 221 -26.11 6.97 -4.66
C THR A 221 -27.33 6.07 -4.77
N GLY A 222 -28.46 6.46 -4.16
CA GLY A 222 -29.61 5.58 -3.95
C GLY A 222 -29.36 4.47 -2.92
N LEU A 223 -28.26 4.52 -2.18
CA LEU A 223 -27.94 3.59 -1.10
C LEU A 223 -28.42 4.17 0.23
N HIS A 224 -29.35 3.48 0.88
CA HIS A 224 -29.93 3.97 2.12
C HIS A 224 -29.13 3.56 3.34
N CYS A 225 -28.61 4.55 4.07
CA CYS A 225 -27.90 4.40 5.32
C CYS A 225 -28.34 5.52 6.27
N ASP A 226 -28.98 5.17 7.39
CA ASP A 226 -29.67 6.17 8.24
C ASP A 226 -28.71 7.01 9.09
N SER A 227 -27.62 6.43 9.58
CA SER A 227 -26.75 7.05 10.59
C SER A 227 -25.27 7.11 10.20
N GLY A 228 -24.95 6.83 8.93
CA GLY A 228 -23.57 6.67 8.46
C GLY A 228 -23.07 5.23 8.60
N TYR A 229 -21.94 4.96 7.95
CA TYR A 229 -21.40 3.60 7.83
C TYR A 229 -20.62 3.16 9.07
N ASP A 230 -20.77 1.90 9.45
CA ASP A 230 -19.98 1.26 10.51
C ASP A 230 -18.56 0.95 10.07
N ALA A 231 -18.36 0.77 8.77
CA ALA A 231 -17.03 0.72 8.20
C ALA A 231 -17.01 1.20 6.74
N VAL A 232 -15.93 1.89 6.36
CA VAL A 232 -15.61 2.18 4.96
C VAL A 232 -14.21 1.65 4.69
N PHE A 233 -14.09 0.78 3.68
CA PHE A 233 -12.83 0.11 3.38
C PHE A 233 -12.66 -0.12 1.88
N GLY A 234 -11.43 -0.30 1.42
CA GLY A 234 -11.16 -0.56 0.01
C GLY A 234 -9.78 -0.13 -0.46
N ASN A 235 -9.64 -0.05 -1.77
CA ASN A 235 -8.47 0.43 -2.48
C ASN A 235 -8.90 1.52 -3.47
N PRO A 236 -8.95 2.79 -3.07
CA PRO A 236 -9.36 3.87 -3.96
C PRO A 236 -8.36 4.05 -5.10
N PRO A 237 -8.77 4.62 -6.25
CA PRO A 237 -7.87 4.83 -7.38
C PRO A 237 -6.74 5.84 -7.07
N TYR A 238 -5.51 5.58 -7.61
CA TYR A 238 -4.31 6.41 -7.38
C TYR A 238 -4.04 7.35 -8.56
N VAL A 239 -5.02 8.16 -8.91
CA VAL A 239 -4.94 9.06 -10.06
C VAL A 239 -4.63 10.48 -9.61
N ARG A 240 -3.69 11.14 -10.31
CA ARG A 240 -3.44 12.57 -10.12
C ARG A 240 -4.46 13.38 -10.91
N VAL A 241 -5.06 14.35 -10.25
CA VAL A 241 -6.05 15.25 -10.83
C VAL A 241 -5.72 16.70 -10.55
N LYS A 242 -6.30 17.61 -11.34
CA LYS A 242 -6.25 19.03 -11.04
C LYS A 242 -7.13 19.35 -9.84
N PRO A 243 -6.76 20.34 -8.99
CA PRO A 243 -7.56 20.72 -7.81
C PRO A 243 -9.00 21.10 -8.15
N ASP A 244 -9.25 21.64 -9.33
CA ASP A 244 -10.57 22.08 -9.77
C ASP A 244 -11.56 20.90 -9.88
N PHE A 245 -11.07 19.71 -10.21
CA PHE A 245 -11.90 18.49 -10.29
C PHE A 245 -12.46 18.06 -8.93
N ILE A 246 -11.72 18.35 -7.86
CA ILE A 246 -12.07 17.97 -6.47
C ILE A 246 -12.15 19.21 -5.56
N ASN A 247 -12.58 20.34 -6.09
CA ASN A 247 -12.54 21.65 -5.43
C ASN A 247 -13.35 21.74 -4.12
N LYS A 248 -14.38 20.89 -3.98
CA LYS A 248 -15.23 20.83 -2.78
C LYS A 248 -14.52 20.23 -1.56
N PHE A 249 -13.44 19.46 -1.76
CA PHE A 249 -12.73 18.75 -0.69
C PHE A 249 -11.68 19.63 -0.01
N GLU A 250 -11.51 19.49 1.31
CA GLU A 250 -10.38 20.11 2.04
C GLU A 250 -9.05 19.57 1.51
N THR A 251 -9.02 18.30 1.11
CA THR A 251 -7.83 17.58 0.64
C THR A 251 -7.48 17.84 -0.83
N LYS A 252 -8.18 18.73 -1.54
CA LYS A 252 -7.99 19.03 -2.97
C LYS A 252 -6.54 19.30 -3.39
N ASN A 253 -5.75 19.93 -2.51
CA ASN A 253 -4.35 20.28 -2.78
C ASN A 253 -3.41 19.07 -2.74
N ALA A 254 -3.87 17.90 -2.29
CA ALA A 254 -3.13 16.65 -2.40
C ALA A 254 -2.96 16.18 -3.87
N ARG A 255 -3.78 16.71 -4.78
CA ARG A 255 -3.75 16.43 -6.22
C ARG A 255 -3.82 14.94 -6.58
N ASN A 256 -4.29 14.11 -5.67
CA ASN A 256 -4.49 12.69 -5.90
C ASN A 256 -5.84 12.28 -5.32
N ILE A 257 -6.67 11.63 -6.14
CA ILE A 257 -8.07 11.38 -5.79
C ILE A 257 -8.24 10.47 -4.57
N PHE A 258 -7.26 9.60 -4.24
CA PHE A 258 -7.36 8.79 -3.03
C PHE A 258 -7.49 9.65 -1.75
N SER A 259 -6.97 10.89 -1.79
CA SER A 259 -7.10 11.81 -0.65
C SER A 259 -8.53 12.28 -0.46
N SER A 260 -9.23 12.60 -1.56
CA SER A 260 -10.65 12.97 -1.53
C SER A 260 -11.54 11.77 -1.20
N PHE A 261 -11.21 10.58 -1.69
CA PHE A 261 -11.87 9.33 -1.26
C PHE A 261 -11.71 9.08 0.24
N SER A 262 -10.53 9.37 0.80
CA SER A 262 -10.30 9.22 2.24
C SER A 262 -11.12 10.22 3.06
N GLU A 263 -11.19 11.49 2.64
CA GLU A 263 -12.01 12.51 3.27
C GLU A 263 -13.50 12.15 3.22
N LEU A 264 -14.03 11.83 2.04
CA LEU A 264 -15.40 11.36 1.86
C LEU A 264 -15.71 10.18 2.78
N SER A 265 -14.87 9.16 2.76
CA SER A 265 -15.07 7.92 3.53
C SER A 265 -15.11 8.16 5.03
N ILE A 266 -14.29 9.06 5.55
CA ILE A 266 -14.25 9.41 6.98
C ILE A 266 -15.49 10.21 7.38
N ASN A 267 -15.95 11.11 6.52
CA ASN A 267 -17.17 11.89 6.75
C ASN A 267 -18.43 11.02 6.72
N LEU A 268 -18.44 9.96 5.91
CA LEU A 268 -19.54 9.00 5.83
C LEU A 268 -19.62 8.01 7.01
N LEU A 269 -18.60 7.96 7.88
CA LEU A 269 -18.63 7.09 9.07
C LEU A 269 -19.60 7.61 10.13
N ASN A 270 -20.32 6.70 10.75
CA ASN A 270 -21.02 6.99 12.02
C ASN A 270 -20.01 7.24 13.17
N ASP A 271 -20.50 7.62 14.36
CA ASP A 271 -19.67 7.98 15.52
C ASP A 271 -18.81 6.82 16.09
N SER A 272 -19.09 5.61 15.68
CA SER A 272 -18.35 4.42 16.08
C SER A 272 -17.76 3.66 14.89
N GLY A 273 -17.58 4.33 13.76
CA GLY A 273 -17.16 3.72 12.51
C GLY A 273 -15.65 3.50 12.38
N LEU A 274 -15.29 2.63 11.45
CA LEU A 274 -13.92 2.29 11.09
C LEU A 274 -13.65 2.63 9.61
N PHE A 275 -12.66 3.47 9.36
CA PHE A 275 -12.09 3.66 8.03
C PHE A 275 -10.84 2.78 7.87
N CYS A 276 -10.70 2.10 6.71
CA CYS A 276 -9.52 1.28 6.43
C CYS A 276 -9.22 1.19 4.92
N PHE A 277 -8.24 1.95 4.45
CA PHE A 277 -7.82 1.95 3.05
C PHE A 277 -6.38 1.49 2.87
N ILE A 278 -6.09 0.88 1.70
CA ILE A 278 -4.72 0.78 1.21
C ILE A 278 -4.48 1.91 0.22
N VAL A 279 -3.41 2.69 0.44
CA VAL A 279 -3.12 3.91 -0.32
C VAL A 279 -1.61 4.02 -0.59
N PRO A 280 -1.17 4.88 -1.53
CA PRO A 280 0.25 5.14 -1.72
C PRO A 280 0.96 5.59 -0.45
N GLN A 281 2.18 5.12 -0.24
CA GLN A 281 3.02 5.49 0.92
C GLN A 281 3.28 7.01 1.02
N SER A 282 3.04 7.76 -0.03
CA SER A 282 3.09 9.23 0.03
C SER A 282 2.21 9.81 1.15
N ILE A 283 1.20 9.07 1.62
CA ILE A 283 0.37 9.48 2.76
C ILE A 283 1.20 9.76 4.02
N VAL A 284 2.32 9.07 4.27
CA VAL A 284 3.12 9.26 5.49
C VAL A 284 4.12 10.42 5.39
N GLY A 285 4.56 10.82 4.20
CA GLY A 285 5.63 11.82 4.08
C GLY A 285 5.62 12.67 2.80
N GLY A 286 4.71 12.41 1.87
CA GLY A 286 4.59 13.21 0.64
C GLY A 286 4.24 14.66 0.94
N LYS A 287 4.86 15.61 0.22
CA LYS A 287 4.57 17.04 0.37
C LYS A 287 3.13 17.37 -0.01
N GLU A 288 2.66 16.86 -1.13
CA GLU A 288 1.30 17.13 -1.63
C GLU A 288 0.23 16.52 -0.72
N THR A 289 0.49 15.37 -0.10
CA THR A 289 -0.43 14.71 0.82
C THR A 289 -0.39 15.23 2.26
N SER A 290 0.33 16.34 2.53
CA SER A 290 0.32 16.97 3.86
C SER A 290 -1.09 17.40 4.28
N VAL A 291 -1.87 17.92 3.34
CA VAL A 291 -3.26 18.35 3.61
C VAL A 291 -4.16 17.19 4.03
N LEU A 292 -3.96 15.99 3.48
CA LEU A 292 -4.67 14.79 3.94
C LEU A 292 -4.23 14.40 5.37
N ARG A 293 -2.92 14.46 5.68
CA ARG A 293 -2.45 14.17 7.05
C ARG A 293 -2.98 15.19 8.06
N GLU A 294 -3.03 16.46 7.69
CA GLU A 294 -3.64 17.51 8.52
C GLU A 294 -5.11 17.22 8.80
N PHE A 295 -5.87 16.81 7.77
CA PHE A 295 -7.25 16.38 7.90
C PHE A 295 -7.39 15.18 8.85
N LEU A 296 -6.54 14.14 8.68
CA LEU A 296 -6.53 12.95 9.53
C LEU A 296 -6.19 13.29 11.00
N PHE A 297 -5.24 14.19 11.24
CA PHE A 297 -4.82 14.54 12.59
C PHE A 297 -5.83 15.44 13.34
N LYS A 298 -6.75 16.09 12.62
CA LYS A 298 -7.88 16.82 13.24
C LYS A 298 -8.90 15.86 13.86
N GLN A 299 -8.99 14.61 13.36
CA GLN A 299 -9.96 13.63 13.83
C GLN A 299 -9.69 13.21 15.29
N ASP A 300 -10.73 13.17 16.13
CA ASP A 300 -10.63 12.70 17.52
C ASP A 300 -10.75 11.17 17.59
N SER A 301 -9.81 10.48 16.96
CA SER A 301 -9.87 9.05 16.72
C SER A 301 -8.50 8.41 16.69
N GLN A 302 -8.44 7.08 16.79
CA GLN A 302 -7.19 6.35 16.67
C GLN A 302 -6.79 6.19 15.21
N LEU A 303 -5.61 6.69 14.85
CA LEU A 303 -4.97 6.52 13.54
C LEU A 303 -3.90 5.44 13.57
N ARG A 304 -3.84 4.61 12.55
CA ARG A 304 -2.81 3.59 12.36
C ARG A 304 -2.27 3.64 10.94
N PHE A 305 -0.94 3.56 10.81
CA PHE A 305 -0.22 3.49 9.54
C PHE A 305 0.61 2.20 9.51
N GLN A 306 0.30 1.30 8.59
CA GLN A 306 1.05 0.07 8.33
C GLN A 306 1.78 0.24 7.00
N ASN A 307 3.11 0.36 7.05
CA ASN A 307 3.93 0.80 5.93
C ASN A 307 4.65 -0.39 5.26
N PHE A 308 4.52 -0.55 3.95
CA PHE A 308 5.08 -1.67 3.21
C PHE A 308 6.15 -1.22 2.23
N ASP A 309 7.30 -1.92 2.26
CA ASP A 309 8.44 -1.67 1.36
C ASP A 309 8.19 -2.24 -0.05
N SER A 310 9.14 -1.98 -0.94
CA SER A 310 9.22 -2.51 -2.28
C SER A 310 10.37 -3.49 -2.47
N VAL A 311 10.92 -3.99 -1.38
CA VAL A 311 12.08 -4.90 -1.41
C VAL A 311 11.75 -6.15 -0.59
N PRO A 312 11.87 -7.36 -1.17
CA PRO A 312 12.31 -7.63 -2.54
C PRO A 312 11.30 -7.26 -3.62
N ASP A 313 10.00 -7.25 -3.31
CA ASP A 313 8.91 -7.00 -4.25
C ASP A 313 7.89 -6.00 -3.66
N PHE A 314 7.13 -5.35 -4.52
CA PHE A 314 6.02 -4.49 -4.09
C PHE A 314 4.86 -5.31 -3.52
N LEU A 315 4.08 -4.73 -2.64
CA LEU A 315 2.94 -5.42 -2.02
C LEU A 315 1.91 -5.89 -3.06
N PHE A 316 1.77 -5.17 -4.16
CA PHE A 316 0.89 -5.53 -5.29
C PHE A 316 1.52 -6.52 -6.28
N ASP A 317 2.81 -6.83 -6.13
CA ASP A 317 3.49 -7.80 -6.97
C ASP A 317 3.22 -9.22 -6.43
N GLN A 318 2.75 -10.11 -7.30
CA GLN A 318 2.47 -11.50 -6.94
C GLN A 318 3.63 -12.45 -7.26
N GLY A 319 4.82 -11.90 -7.50
CA GLY A 319 6.01 -12.64 -7.87
C GLY A 319 6.52 -12.28 -9.27
N LYS A 320 7.80 -12.52 -9.49
CA LYS A 320 8.42 -12.30 -10.80
C LYS A 320 7.91 -13.35 -11.78
N ILE A 321 6.92 -12.99 -12.57
CA ILE A 321 6.68 -13.68 -13.83
C ILE A 321 7.90 -13.36 -14.71
N GLU A 322 8.52 -14.35 -15.31
CA GLU A 322 9.74 -14.25 -16.14
C GLU A 322 9.63 -13.30 -17.35
N SER A 323 8.46 -12.76 -17.62
CA SER A 323 8.26 -11.73 -18.62
C SER A 323 8.57 -10.35 -18.05
N ASN A 324 9.71 -9.84 -18.44
CA ASN A 324 10.24 -8.49 -18.18
C ASN A 324 9.37 -7.38 -18.82
N THR A 325 8.07 -7.43 -18.63
CA THR A 325 7.15 -6.36 -19.00
C THR A 325 6.94 -5.52 -17.75
N ASN A 326 7.38 -4.27 -17.77
CA ASN A 326 7.17 -3.21 -16.78
C ASN A 326 5.67 -2.92 -16.51
N THR A 327 4.86 -3.95 -16.34
CA THR A 327 3.42 -3.86 -16.08
C THR A 327 3.11 -3.79 -14.60
N ASN A 328 4.08 -3.99 -13.73
CA ASN A 328 3.91 -4.04 -12.29
C ASN A 328 3.78 -2.62 -11.71
N ILE A 329 2.89 -2.48 -10.76
CA ILE A 329 2.68 -1.22 -10.03
C ILE A 329 3.83 -1.03 -9.08
N ASN A 330 4.85 -0.31 -9.52
CA ASN A 330 6.05 0.01 -8.76
C ASN A 330 5.77 1.09 -7.70
N GLN A 331 4.78 0.87 -6.83
CA GLN A 331 4.39 1.84 -5.82
C GLN A 331 4.36 1.21 -4.42
N ARG A 332 5.08 1.82 -3.49
CA ARG A 332 4.95 1.49 -2.07
C ARG A 332 3.60 1.92 -1.54
N THR A 333 3.07 1.14 -0.62
CA THR A 333 1.75 1.38 -0.06
C THR A 333 1.76 1.40 1.46
N THR A 334 0.73 2.02 2.00
CA THR A 334 0.42 2.07 3.42
C THR A 334 -1.03 1.66 3.60
N ILE A 335 -1.32 0.76 4.52
CA ILE A 335 -2.68 0.55 4.99
C ILE A 335 -2.89 1.56 6.13
N VAL A 336 -3.82 2.47 5.91
CA VAL A 336 -4.23 3.49 6.89
C VAL A 336 -5.59 3.14 7.44
N SER A 337 -5.74 3.22 8.76
CA SER A 337 -7.04 3.05 9.40
C SER A 337 -7.29 4.12 10.46
N LEU A 338 -8.57 4.50 10.58
CA LEU A 338 -9.08 5.44 11.58
C LEU A 338 -10.25 4.77 12.30
N ASP A 339 -10.14 4.62 13.62
CA ASP A 339 -11.15 3.95 14.46
C ASP A 339 -11.75 4.98 15.42
N LYS A 340 -13.02 5.35 15.19
CA LYS A 340 -13.77 6.30 16.02
C LYS A 340 -14.15 5.74 17.39
N THR A 341 -14.12 4.41 17.58
CA THR A 341 -14.36 3.80 18.91
C THR A 341 -13.19 3.96 19.87
N ARG A 342 -12.04 4.42 19.40
CA ARG A 342 -10.80 4.52 20.17
C ARG A 342 -10.38 5.98 20.35
N PRO A 343 -9.84 6.32 21.54
CA PRO A 343 -9.39 7.70 21.79
C PRO A 343 -8.25 8.09 20.87
N LYS A 344 -8.12 9.38 20.64
CA LYS A 344 -7.10 9.98 19.79
C LYS A 344 -5.70 9.46 20.10
N SER A 345 -5.11 8.82 19.12
CA SER A 345 -3.77 8.26 19.21
C SER A 345 -3.24 7.94 17.81
N ILE A 346 -1.95 8.00 17.63
CA ILE A 346 -1.29 7.72 16.35
C ILE A 346 -0.37 6.52 16.53
N TYR A 347 -0.51 5.53 15.65
CA TYR A 347 0.36 4.36 15.59
C TYR A 347 1.01 4.26 14.23
N THR A 348 2.27 3.86 14.22
CA THR A 348 3.04 3.62 12.99
C THR A 348 3.78 2.30 13.06
N SER A 349 3.97 1.65 11.92
CA SER A 349 4.89 0.53 11.77
C SER A 349 6.20 0.98 11.13
N PRO A 350 7.28 0.21 11.23
CA PRO A 350 8.42 0.38 10.33
C PRO A 350 8.00 0.14 8.89
N LEU A 351 8.94 0.39 7.97
CA LEU A 351 8.78 0.02 6.57
C LEU A 351 8.98 -1.50 6.43
N LEU A 352 7.85 -2.24 6.42
CA LEU A 352 7.80 -3.71 6.51
C LEU A 352 8.35 -4.37 5.25
N ARG A 353 9.16 -5.41 5.42
CA ARG A 353 9.76 -6.23 4.37
C ARG A 353 9.39 -7.70 4.55
N TRP A 354 9.38 -8.44 3.46
CA TRP A 354 9.24 -9.90 3.42
C TRP A 354 10.24 -10.47 2.41
N ARG A 355 10.59 -11.75 2.53
CA ARG A 355 11.53 -12.40 1.60
C ARG A 355 10.81 -13.14 0.48
N ARG A 356 9.69 -13.78 0.81
CA ARG A 356 8.88 -14.59 -0.10
C ARG A 356 7.41 -14.26 0.08
N THR A 357 6.62 -14.48 -0.95
CA THR A 357 5.17 -14.18 -0.92
C THR A 357 4.45 -14.98 0.17
N GLU A 358 4.88 -16.21 0.44
CA GLU A 358 4.29 -17.08 1.48
C GLU A 358 4.48 -16.54 2.90
N GLU A 359 5.51 -15.72 3.12
CA GLU A 359 5.80 -15.09 4.42
C GLU A 359 4.83 -13.93 4.74
N ARG A 360 4.09 -13.42 3.75
CA ARG A 360 3.19 -12.28 3.92
C ARG A 360 2.03 -12.56 4.88
N ASP A 361 1.48 -13.77 4.89
CA ASP A 361 0.45 -14.16 5.87
C ASP A 361 0.98 -14.09 7.31
N VAL A 362 2.24 -14.46 7.54
CA VAL A 362 2.91 -14.34 8.85
C VAL A 362 3.14 -12.87 9.18
N LEU A 363 3.64 -12.10 8.20
CA LEU A 363 3.86 -10.66 8.34
C LEU A 363 2.57 -9.94 8.78
N PHE A 364 1.45 -10.17 8.11
CA PHE A 364 0.17 -9.53 8.44
C PHE A 364 -0.37 -9.88 9.85
N ARG A 365 0.00 -11.05 10.40
CA ARG A 365 -0.37 -11.43 11.77
C ARG A 365 0.50 -10.78 12.84
N SER A 366 1.72 -10.40 12.48
CA SER A 366 2.75 -9.95 13.42
C SER A 366 3.16 -8.48 13.23
N ILE A 367 2.37 -7.67 12.52
CA ILE A 367 2.67 -6.24 12.33
C ILE A 367 2.77 -5.55 13.68
N ASN A 368 4.00 -5.22 14.07
CA ASN A 368 4.23 -4.41 15.23
C ASN A 368 4.01 -2.93 14.89
N GLN A 369 3.30 -2.22 15.78
CA GLN A 369 3.04 -0.80 15.66
C GLN A 369 3.34 -0.13 16.99
N ILE A 370 4.00 1.00 16.93
CA ILE A 370 4.27 1.81 18.13
C ILE A 370 3.41 3.06 18.15
N ARG A 371 3.06 3.49 19.35
CA ARG A 371 2.36 4.76 19.57
C ARG A 371 3.36 5.91 19.50
N ILE A 372 3.03 6.91 18.68
CA ILE A 372 3.76 8.17 18.59
C ILE A 372 2.87 9.32 19.05
N ARG A 373 3.47 10.48 19.36
CA ARG A 373 2.77 11.73 19.63
C ARG A 373 2.66 12.55 18.34
N GLN A 374 1.72 13.45 18.27
CA GLN A 374 1.65 14.40 17.16
C GLN A 374 2.91 15.27 17.05
N SER A 375 3.58 15.55 18.18
CA SER A 375 4.88 16.24 18.21
C SER A 375 6.03 15.44 17.60
N ASP A 376 5.89 14.13 17.41
CA ASP A 376 6.88 13.30 16.73
C ASP A 376 6.70 13.34 15.19
N VAL A 377 5.64 14.00 14.70
CA VAL A 377 5.40 14.23 13.27
C VAL A 377 6.18 15.47 12.84
N ILE A 378 7.35 15.28 12.24
CA ILE A 378 8.26 16.36 11.88
C ILE A 378 8.05 16.80 10.45
N GLY A 379 7.80 18.09 10.23
CA GLY A 379 7.52 18.63 8.89
C GLY A 379 6.32 17.97 8.21
N GLY A 380 5.32 17.57 9.00
CA GLY A 380 4.13 16.88 8.53
C GLY A 380 4.34 15.41 8.18
N MET A 381 5.49 14.82 8.46
CA MET A 381 5.81 13.42 8.13
C MET A 381 5.62 12.49 9.34
N VAL A 382 4.93 11.38 9.13
CA VAL A 382 4.76 10.29 10.11
C VAL A 382 6.01 9.41 10.07
N PRO A 383 6.81 9.33 11.15
CA PRO A 383 8.00 8.49 11.15
C PRO A 383 7.65 7.00 11.17
N MET A 384 8.34 6.21 10.36
CA MET A 384 8.14 4.76 10.22
C MET A 384 9.06 4.01 11.18
N LEU A 385 8.62 3.81 12.42
CA LEU A 385 9.41 3.31 13.52
C LEU A 385 8.98 1.89 13.94
N GLU A 386 9.92 1.09 14.42
CA GLU A 386 9.70 -0.31 14.79
C GLU A 386 9.37 -0.51 16.26
N ASN A 387 10.11 0.18 17.13
CA ASN A 387 10.08 -0.04 18.56
C ASN A 387 10.28 1.27 19.36
N LYS A 388 10.27 1.17 20.69
CA LYS A 388 10.45 2.34 21.57
C LYS A 388 11.87 2.90 21.53
N GLU A 389 12.85 2.05 21.30
CA GLU A 389 14.26 2.42 21.17
C GLU A 389 14.44 3.30 19.92
N ASP A 390 13.85 2.92 18.78
CA ASP A 390 13.79 3.73 17.57
C ASP A 390 13.14 5.10 17.83
N LEU A 391 12.02 5.11 18.57
CA LEU A 391 11.33 6.36 18.90
C LEU A 391 12.21 7.29 19.78
N ASN A 392 12.93 6.73 20.74
CA ASN A 392 13.84 7.48 21.59
C ASN A 392 15.01 8.05 20.78
N ALA A 393 15.59 7.24 19.91
CA ALA A 393 16.63 7.68 18.98
C ALA A 393 16.10 8.79 18.05
N PHE A 394 14.95 8.59 17.43
CA PHE A 394 14.32 9.58 16.56
C PHE A 394 14.12 10.94 17.26
N ARG A 395 13.64 10.92 18.51
CA ARG A 395 13.47 12.12 19.31
C ARG A 395 14.80 12.79 19.66
N ALA A 396 15.86 12.04 19.94
CA ALA A 396 17.19 12.57 20.20
C ALA A 396 17.77 13.27 18.96
N PHE A 397 17.70 12.62 17.80
CA PHE A 397 18.09 13.22 16.52
C PHE A 397 17.31 14.49 16.19
N SER A 398 16.00 14.48 16.48
CA SER A 398 15.12 15.61 16.19
C SER A 398 15.43 16.87 17.02
N LYS A 399 16.08 16.72 18.18
CA LYS A 399 16.52 17.85 19.03
C LYS A 399 17.75 18.58 18.49
N VAL A 400 18.52 17.93 17.60
CA VAL A 400 19.72 18.55 17.01
C VAL A 400 19.28 19.65 16.03
N LYS A 401 19.63 20.90 16.35
CA LYS A 401 19.19 22.08 15.59
C LYS A 401 19.86 22.18 14.22
N LYS A 402 21.21 22.01 14.18
CA LYS A 402 21.98 22.06 12.94
C LYS A 402 21.64 20.87 12.02
N LYS A 403 21.57 21.13 10.72
CA LYS A 403 21.26 20.12 9.69
C LYS A 403 22.42 19.99 8.72
N LEU A 404 22.44 18.91 7.92
CA LEU A 404 23.44 18.76 6.87
C LEU A 404 23.38 19.88 5.82
N SER A 405 22.24 20.56 5.66
CA SER A 405 22.14 21.80 4.86
C SER A 405 23.16 22.85 5.29
N ASP A 406 23.44 22.94 6.60
CA ASP A 406 24.34 23.96 7.17
C ASP A 406 25.82 23.64 6.90
N ALA A 407 26.10 22.44 6.43
CA ALA A 407 27.43 21.97 6.04
C ALA A 407 27.71 22.09 4.53
N LEU A 408 26.74 22.54 3.72
CA LEU A 408 26.92 22.69 2.28
C LEU A 408 27.56 24.04 1.95
N ASP A 409 28.45 24.01 0.96
CA ASP A 409 29.23 25.20 0.56
C ASP A 409 29.52 25.14 -0.96
N SER A 410 29.39 26.28 -1.66
CA SER A 410 29.64 26.36 -3.11
C SER A 410 31.07 25.99 -3.51
N ASP A 411 32.04 26.28 -2.62
CA ASP A 411 33.49 26.04 -2.84
C ASP A 411 34.00 24.82 -2.03
N GLY A 412 33.07 23.99 -1.56
CA GLY A 412 33.35 22.82 -0.75
C GLY A 412 33.96 21.66 -1.53
N ARG A 413 34.39 20.62 -0.78
CA ARG A 413 34.81 19.33 -1.35
C ARG A 413 33.61 18.51 -1.80
N LEU A 414 33.81 17.74 -2.87
CA LEU A 414 32.74 16.94 -3.49
C LEU A 414 32.55 15.59 -2.79
N LEU A 415 31.30 15.19 -2.64
CA LEU A 415 30.86 13.85 -2.34
C LEU A 415 29.77 13.44 -3.35
N PHE A 416 29.85 12.19 -3.83
CA PHE A 416 28.95 11.61 -4.80
C PHE A 416 28.15 10.46 -4.19
N LEU A 417 26.82 10.48 -4.34
CA LEU A 417 25.92 9.46 -3.84
C LEU A 417 24.97 8.98 -4.95
N PRO A 418 24.69 7.68 -5.07
CA PRO A 418 23.65 7.19 -5.97
C PRO A 418 22.26 7.53 -5.42
N LYS A 419 21.34 7.97 -6.28
CA LYS A 419 19.92 8.18 -5.90
C LYS A 419 19.20 6.87 -5.60
N ALA A 420 19.43 5.85 -6.43
CA ALA A 420 18.75 4.55 -6.28
C ALA A 420 19.45 3.68 -5.21
N ILE A 421 18.78 3.49 -4.08
CA ILE A 421 19.30 2.78 -2.92
C ILE A 421 18.35 1.63 -2.54
N ARG A 422 18.91 0.47 -2.20
CA ARG A 422 18.11 -0.67 -1.70
C ARG A 422 18.52 -1.09 -0.28
N TYR A 423 19.81 -1.29 -0.02
CA TYR A 423 20.29 -1.90 1.22
C TYR A 423 21.30 -1.04 2.00
N PHE A 424 21.88 -0.04 1.38
CA PHE A 424 22.88 0.85 1.97
C PHE A 424 23.02 2.13 1.17
N ILE A 425 23.50 3.17 1.81
CA ILE A 425 23.87 4.45 1.21
C ILE A 425 25.41 4.51 1.18
N THR A 426 25.97 5.01 0.10
CA THR A 426 27.42 5.21 -0.03
C THR A 426 27.68 6.59 -0.61
N ALA A 427 28.42 7.40 0.14
CA ALA A 427 28.92 8.69 -0.30
C ALA A 427 30.45 8.58 -0.46
N ILE A 428 30.99 8.91 -1.63
CA ILE A 428 32.42 8.77 -1.93
C ILE A 428 32.96 10.03 -2.60
N PRO A 429 34.29 10.30 -2.48
CA PRO A 429 34.91 11.48 -3.09
C PRO A 429 35.09 11.37 -4.60
N ILE A 430 34.81 10.22 -5.19
CA ILE A 430 35.08 9.91 -6.61
C ILE A 430 33.76 9.75 -7.35
N ASP A 431 33.61 10.44 -8.49
CA ASP A 431 32.50 10.16 -9.39
C ASP A 431 32.75 8.85 -10.17
N LEU A 432 31.85 7.89 -10.00
CA LEU A 432 31.88 6.61 -10.71
C LEU A 432 31.17 6.66 -12.08
N GLY A 433 30.81 7.83 -12.59
CA GLY A 433 30.13 8.00 -13.87
C GLY A 433 28.74 7.36 -13.93
N ARG A 434 28.02 7.27 -12.81
CA ARG A 434 26.70 6.62 -12.74
C ARG A 434 25.59 7.57 -13.17
N PRO A 435 24.59 7.09 -13.89
CA PRO A 435 23.36 7.86 -14.07
C PRO A 435 22.68 8.10 -12.72
N ASN A 436 22.07 9.24 -12.53
CA ASN A 436 21.32 9.60 -11.33
C ASN A 436 22.17 9.63 -10.04
N THR A 437 23.34 10.27 -10.11
CA THR A 437 24.18 10.58 -8.95
C THR A 437 23.79 11.92 -8.33
N ILE A 438 23.82 12.01 -7.02
CA ILE A 438 23.71 13.27 -6.27
C ILE A 438 25.13 13.77 -6.01
N GLU A 439 25.37 15.01 -6.41
CA GLU A 439 26.59 15.73 -6.07
C GLU A 439 26.32 16.67 -4.89
N LEU A 440 27.18 16.56 -3.87
CA LEU A 440 27.17 17.44 -2.71
C LEU A 440 28.51 18.15 -2.59
N LYS A 441 28.48 19.48 -2.54
CA LYS A 441 29.61 20.31 -2.20
C LYS A 441 29.56 20.60 -0.70
N VAL A 442 30.54 20.10 0.05
CA VAL A 442 30.57 20.15 1.51
C VAL A 442 31.68 21.05 1.97
N ASN A 443 31.40 21.92 2.93
CA ASN A 443 32.38 22.80 3.58
C ASN A 443 33.62 21.99 4.03
N ARG A 444 34.81 22.50 3.72
CA ARG A 444 36.08 21.79 3.93
C ARG A 444 36.28 21.34 5.37
N ASN A 445 35.88 22.16 6.36
CA ASN A 445 36.03 21.84 7.76
C ASN A 445 35.05 20.76 8.25
N LEU A 446 33.88 20.64 7.60
CA LEU A 446 32.84 19.68 7.97
C LEU A 446 32.83 18.43 7.07
N TYR A 447 33.71 18.40 6.05
CA TYR A 447 33.74 17.34 5.05
C TYR A 447 33.81 15.95 5.65
N HIS A 448 34.76 15.72 6.54
CA HIS A 448 34.96 14.40 7.16
C HIS A 448 33.79 13.98 8.03
N THR A 449 33.18 14.93 8.76
CA THR A 449 31.97 14.68 9.55
C THR A 449 30.79 14.27 8.65
N VAL A 450 30.55 15.00 7.56
CA VAL A 450 29.48 14.68 6.60
C VAL A 450 29.75 13.35 5.91
N HIS A 451 31.01 13.07 5.54
CA HIS A 451 31.40 11.83 4.88
C HIS A 451 31.09 10.60 5.74
N ILE A 452 31.45 10.60 7.03
CA ILE A 452 31.15 9.47 7.93
C ILE A 452 29.65 9.36 8.22
N ILE A 453 28.94 10.47 8.38
CA ILE A 453 27.48 10.47 8.58
C ILE A 453 26.80 9.79 7.41
N LEU A 454 27.07 10.21 6.17
CA LEU A 454 26.37 9.71 4.98
C LEU A 454 26.65 8.23 4.70
N ASN A 455 27.78 7.68 5.17
CA ASN A 455 28.13 6.28 5.03
C ASN A 455 27.69 5.39 6.20
N SER A 456 27.16 5.98 7.28
CA SER A 456 26.73 5.25 8.49
C SER A 456 25.41 4.48 8.30
N ASN A 457 25.21 3.43 9.09
CA ASN A 457 23.92 2.77 9.22
C ASN A 457 22.91 3.72 9.90
N VAL A 458 23.36 4.67 10.71
CA VAL A 458 22.54 5.71 11.33
C VAL A 458 21.82 6.56 10.28
N PHE A 459 22.54 7.04 9.27
CA PHE A 459 21.92 7.81 8.17
C PHE A 459 20.98 6.96 7.32
N TYR A 460 21.35 5.70 7.03
CA TYR A 460 20.48 4.76 6.33
C TYR A 460 19.20 4.49 7.10
N TRP A 461 19.26 4.27 8.42
CA TRP A 461 18.10 4.12 9.29
C TRP A 461 17.20 5.35 9.27
N TRP A 462 17.77 6.56 9.46
CA TRP A 462 17.01 7.80 9.41
C TRP A 462 16.29 7.98 8.09
N TRP A 463 16.97 7.71 6.97
CA TRP A 463 16.34 7.78 5.66
C TRP A 463 15.21 6.76 5.51
N ARG A 464 15.31 5.59 6.10
CA ARG A 464 14.22 4.60 6.14
C ARG A 464 13.06 5.06 7.00
N VAL A 465 13.32 5.73 8.11
CA VAL A 465 12.28 6.27 9.02
C VAL A 465 11.57 7.48 8.41
N CYS A 466 12.32 8.36 7.73
CA CYS A 466 11.87 9.68 7.30
C CYS A 466 11.73 9.85 5.79
N GLY A 467 12.33 8.99 4.99
CA GLY A 467 12.38 9.11 3.54
C GLY A 467 11.21 8.44 2.83
N ASN A 468 11.17 8.62 1.51
CA ASN A 468 10.23 7.91 0.67
C ASN A 468 10.58 6.42 0.49
N GLY A 469 11.74 6.00 1.03
CA GLY A 469 12.27 4.64 1.00
C GLY A 469 12.63 4.10 -0.39
N PHE A 470 12.45 4.86 -1.47
CA PHE A 470 12.74 4.42 -2.84
C PHE A 470 14.02 5.02 -3.42
N GLN A 471 14.17 6.33 -3.31
CA GLN A 471 15.35 7.07 -3.72
C GLN A 471 15.74 8.06 -2.63
N VAL A 472 17.05 8.28 -2.49
CA VAL A 472 17.55 9.41 -1.71
C VAL A 472 17.44 10.67 -2.59
N GLU A 473 16.84 11.69 -2.04
CA GLU A 473 16.81 13.00 -2.67
C GLU A 473 17.71 13.97 -1.89
N LYS A 474 18.24 14.98 -2.57
CA LYS A 474 19.09 16.00 -1.93
C LYS A 474 18.38 16.63 -0.72
N LYS A 475 17.05 16.85 -0.81
CA LYS A 475 16.23 17.37 0.30
C LYS A 475 16.20 16.44 1.53
N ASP A 476 16.30 15.12 1.35
CA ASP A 476 16.30 14.17 2.46
C ASP A 476 17.64 14.22 3.20
N ILE A 477 18.74 14.35 2.44
CA ILE A 477 20.09 14.56 3.00
C ILE A 477 20.14 15.86 3.80
N MET A 478 19.65 16.94 3.21
CA MET A 478 19.69 18.29 3.83
C MET A 478 18.95 18.36 5.17
N LYS A 479 17.93 17.54 5.37
CA LYS A 479 17.14 17.49 6.62
C LYS A 479 17.79 16.69 7.73
N PHE A 480 18.80 15.86 7.43
CA PHE A 480 19.45 15.06 8.45
C PHE A 480 20.19 15.96 9.46
N PRO A 481 20.16 15.64 10.76
CA PRO A 481 20.89 16.37 11.78
C PRO A 481 22.41 16.34 11.55
N LEU A 482 23.05 17.50 11.61
CA LEU A 482 24.51 17.60 11.64
C LEU A 482 25.00 17.27 13.06
N LEU A 483 25.48 16.05 13.24
CA LEU A 483 25.87 15.54 14.54
C LEU A 483 27.20 16.16 15.03
N PRO A 484 27.33 16.51 16.31
CA PRO A 484 28.49 17.21 16.87
C PRO A 484 29.66 16.22 17.15
N VAL A 485 30.29 15.73 16.12
CA VAL A 485 31.43 14.80 16.21
C VAL A 485 32.75 15.57 16.28
N ASN A 486 33.70 15.06 17.05
CA ASN A 486 35.06 15.62 17.07
C ASN A 486 35.69 15.50 15.67
N MET A 487 36.20 16.62 15.14
CA MET A 487 36.68 16.70 13.76
C MET A 487 37.90 15.78 13.49
N LYS A 488 38.85 15.66 14.44
CA LYS A 488 40.03 14.76 14.28
C LYS A 488 39.61 13.29 14.24
N ILE A 489 38.59 12.93 15.05
CA ILE A 489 38.04 11.56 15.03
C ILE A 489 37.27 11.31 13.72
N ALA A 490 36.47 12.26 13.27
CA ALA A 490 35.77 12.17 12.00
C ALA A 490 36.73 12.03 10.82
N GLU A 491 37.84 12.78 10.80
CA GLU A 491 38.87 12.69 9.79
C GLU A 491 39.51 11.29 9.74
N ARG A 492 39.88 10.73 10.89
CA ARG A 492 40.44 9.38 10.99
C ARG A 492 39.52 8.31 10.38
N TYR A 493 38.22 8.36 10.67
CA TYR A 493 37.26 7.40 10.11
C TYR A 493 36.94 7.65 8.64
N SER A 494 36.91 8.91 8.22
CA SER A 494 36.77 9.28 6.82
C SER A 494 37.94 8.71 5.99
N GLN A 495 39.20 8.80 6.48
CA GLN A 495 40.35 8.23 5.84
C GLN A 495 40.31 6.69 5.80
N LYS A 496 39.81 6.02 6.86
CA LYS A 496 39.59 4.56 6.85
C LYS A 496 38.56 4.15 5.75
N LEU A 497 37.49 4.92 5.53
CA LEU A 497 36.53 4.68 4.47
C LEU A 497 37.17 4.88 3.09
N ASP A 498 37.93 5.97 2.90
CA ASP A 498 38.62 6.24 1.64
C ASP A 498 39.63 5.13 1.28
N ALA A 499 40.39 4.61 2.27
CA ALA A 499 41.30 3.49 2.07
C ALA A 499 40.59 2.17 1.72
N ALA A 500 39.35 1.99 2.13
CA ALA A 500 38.54 0.79 1.88
C ALA A 500 37.77 0.82 0.54
N ILE A 501 37.86 1.89 -0.26
CA ILE A 501 37.08 2.05 -1.51
C ILE A 501 37.31 0.87 -2.45
N ASP A 502 38.52 0.48 -2.70
CA ASP A 502 38.85 -0.57 -3.68
C ASP A 502 38.46 -1.96 -3.17
N GLU A 503 38.62 -2.26 -1.89
CA GLU A 503 38.17 -3.50 -1.25
C GLU A 503 36.64 -3.63 -1.30
N CYS A 504 35.91 -2.52 -1.22
CA CYS A 504 34.46 -2.47 -1.22
C CYS A 504 33.84 -2.32 -2.61
N ARG A 505 34.66 -2.31 -3.66
CA ARG A 505 34.20 -2.15 -5.04
C ARG A 505 33.44 -3.39 -5.50
N VAL A 506 32.20 -3.18 -6.00
CA VAL A 506 31.34 -4.22 -6.56
C VAL A 506 30.76 -3.76 -7.88
N PHE A 507 30.39 -4.69 -8.74
CA PHE A 507 29.75 -4.40 -10.00
C PHE A 507 28.31 -4.93 -9.99
N LYS A 508 27.37 -4.07 -10.34
CA LYS A 508 25.96 -4.45 -10.56
C LYS A 508 25.70 -4.59 -12.04
N HIS A 509 25.03 -5.66 -12.44
CA HIS A 509 24.57 -5.84 -13.80
C HIS A 509 23.16 -5.27 -13.93
N ASN A 510 22.95 -4.33 -14.84
CA ASN A 510 21.64 -3.76 -15.16
C ASN A 510 21.53 -3.52 -16.67
N ALA A 511 20.52 -4.12 -17.31
CA ALA A 511 20.27 -4.01 -18.74
C ALA A 511 21.55 -4.27 -19.60
N GLY A 512 22.32 -5.31 -19.27
CA GLY A 512 23.55 -5.70 -19.99
C GLY A 512 24.78 -4.84 -19.70
N LYS A 513 24.67 -3.81 -18.85
CA LYS A 513 25.78 -2.94 -18.46
C LYS A 513 26.30 -3.27 -17.06
N GLN A 514 27.62 -3.28 -16.90
CA GLN A 514 28.26 -3.32 -15.59
C GLN A 514 28.32 -1.91 -15.01
N ILE A 515 27.74 -1.72 -13.83
CA ILE A 515 27.71 -0.43 -13.14
C ILE A 515 28.57 -0.55 -11.88
N PRO A 516 29.68 0.20 -11.72
CA PRO A 516 30.51 0.14 -10.53
C PRO A 516 29.74 0.66 -9.31
N ASN A 517 29.97 0.06 -8.15
CA ASN A 517 29.39 0.45 -6.88
C ASN A 517 30.40 0.21 -5.75
N ILE A 518 30.27 0.95 -4.66
CA ILE A 518 31.03 0.72 -3.45
C ILE A 518 30.06 0.22 -2.38
N ASN A 519 30.40 -0.89 -1.72
CA ASN A 519 29.57 -1.51 -0.68
C ASN A 519 30.34 -1.59 0.64
N TYR A 520 30.32 -0.52 1.42
CA TYR A 520 30.95 -0.51 2.74
C TYR A 520 30.36 -1.48 3.76
N ASN A 521 29.27 -2.19 3.42
CA ASN A 521 28.80 -3.29 4.28
C ASN A 521 29.82 -4.43 4.44
N TYR A 522 30.81 -4.52 3.56
CA TYR A 522 31.94 -5.44 3.74
C TYR A 522 32.88 -5.02 4.87
N ARG A 523 32.79 -3.76 5.32
CA ARG A 523 33.59 -3.19 6.40
C ARG A 523 32.71 -2.82 7.59
N GLN A 524 31.94 -3.80 8.10
CA GLN A 524 31.08 -3.63 9.27
C GLN A 524 31.88 -3.28 10.54
N ASP A 525 33.14 -3.60 10.60
CA ASP A 525 34.09 -3.15 11.63
C ASP A 525 34.11 -1.61 11.70
N ILE A 526 34.37 -0.96 10.56
CA ILE A 526 34.42 0.52 10.48
C ILE A 526 33.05 1.12 10.71
N LEU A 527 31.99 0.57 10.08
CA LEU A 527 30.65 1.13 10.19
C LEU A 527 30.11 1.10 11.61
N LYS A 528 30.34 0.02 12.38
CA LYS A 528 29.92 -0.06 13.78
C LYS A 528 30.64 0.96 14.67
N GLU A 529 31.93 1.20 14.45
CA GLU A 529 32.68 2.23 15.19
C GLU A 529 32.14 3.63 14.87
N ILE A 530 31.82 3.91 13.60
CA ILE A 530 31.21 5.17 13.17
C ILE A 530 29.82 5.32 13.79
N ASP A 531 28.96 4.29 13.74
CA ASP A 531 27.63 4.33 14.32
C ASP A 531 27.67 4.63 15.83
N ALA A 532 28.58 3.96 16.56
CA ALA A 532 28.78 4.20 17.99
C ALA A 532 29.18 5.67 18.26
N LEU A 533 30.17 6.18 17.52
CA LEU A 533 30.61 7.56 17.62
C LEU A 533 29.48 8.57 17.40
N LEU A 534 28.66 8.34 16.36
CA LEU A 534 27.53 9.21 16.01
C LEU A 534 26.46 9.22 17.10
N LEU A 535 26.13 8.06 17.67
CA LEU A 535 25.14 7.93 18.73
C LEU A 535 25.61 8.56 20.04
N GLU A 536 26.84 8.27 20.45
CA GLU A 536 27.44 8.84 21.64
C GLU A 536 27.49 10.38 21.58
N SER A 537 27.72 10.95 20.38
CA SER A 537 27.75 12.40 20.19
C SER A 537 26.45 13.13 20.57
N ILE A 538 25.34 12.39 20.64
CA ILE A 538 24.02 12.91 21.06
C ILE A 538 23.48 12.22 22.33
N GLY A 539 24.37 11.55 23.07
CA GLY A 539 24.05 10.93 24.37
C GLY A 539 23.24 9.63 24.26
N LEU A 540 23.31 8.93 23.13
CA LEU A 540 22.68 7.62 22.96
C LEU A 540 23.71 6.51 23.13
N THR A 541 23.29 5.44 23.82
CA THR A 541 24.11 4.22 23.92
C THR A 541 23.99 3.42 22.63
N PRO A 542 25.10 2.90 22.08
CA PRO A 542 25.08 2.02 20.92
C PRO A 542 24.36 0.71 21.26
N HIS A 543 23.09 0.60 20.93
CA HIS A 543 22.34 -0.66 21.01
C HIS A 543 22.28 -1.33 19.64
N ALA A 544 22.71 -2.57 19.56
CA ALA A 544 22.77 -3.38 18.33
C ALA A 544 21.41 -3.54 17.61
N ARG A 545 20.28 -3.19 18.25
CA ARG A 545 18.94 -3.32 17.71
C ARG A 545 18.42 -2.09 16.97
N ILE A 546 18.90 -0.87 17.26
CA ILE A 546 18.36 0.37 16.65
C ILE A 546 18.58 0.43 15.13
N PHE A 547 19.62 -0.24 14.61
CA PHE A 547 19.98 -0.16 13.18
C PHE A 547 19.89 -1.49 12.45
N ASN A 548 19.17 -2.46 13.01
CA ASN A 548 18.99 -3.75 12.38
C ASN A 548 17.95 -3.69 11.24
N CYS A 549 18.02 -2.60 10.43
CA CYS A 549 17.23 -2.46 9.19
C CYS A 549 17.43 -3.61 8.19
N LYS A 550 18.38 -4.51 8.47
CA LYS A 550 18.67 -5.72 7.69
C LYS A 550 17.98 -6.97 8.21
N SER A 551 17.57 -6.99 9.50
CA SER A 551 17.00 -8.16 10.18
C SER A 551 15.47 -8.20 10.15
N ASN A 552 14.80 -7.13 9.73
CA ASN A 552 13.34 -7.08 9.58
C ASN A 552 12.84 -7.72 8.27
N SER A 553 13.66 -8.51 7.63
CA SER A 553 13.22 -9.57 6.74
C SER A 553 13.12 -10.83 7.59
N LEU A 554 11.91 -11.26 7.89
CA LEU A 554 11.66 -12.62 8.37
C LEU A 554 12.40 -13.63 7.50
#